data_63d44859fbea801c72866051fadb0f5b
#
_entry.id   63d44859fbea801c72866051fadb0f5b
#
_cell.length_a   1.000
_cell.length_b   1.000
_cell.length_c   1.000
_cell.angle_alpha   90.00
_cell.angle_beta   90.00
_cell.angle_gamma   90.00
#
_symmetry.space_group_name_H-M   'P 1'
#
loop_
_entity.id
_entity.type
_entity.pdbx_description
1 polymer ?
#
loop_
_entity_poly.entity_id
_entity_poly.type
_entity_poly.pdbx_seq_one_letter_code
_entity_poly.pdbx_strand_id
1 'polypeptide(L)'
;MIGLLGAAIITVIGVTYGCISGTAGPKVDSVLMRFTEMCGSIPTLLLILILSAVLQADDVISISVIIGITGWFALARIVRSEVRQIRNSDYVMYARLCGGSFGYVMYHHLIPNFVSAIMFVVISSVSSCITMESTLSFLGLGLPADVVSWGSMLSLANKALIINTFASVKHFGFLHCFTLM
;
A
#
# COMPACT_ATOMS: atom_id res chain seq x y z
N MET A 1 -7.43 8.49 8.49
CA MET A 1 -7.52 9.18 7.18
C MET A 1 -6.37 8.80 6.26
N ILE A 2 -5.10 8.89 6.69
CA ILE A 2 -3.93 8.57 5.86
C ILE A 2 -4.02 7.17 5.24
N GLY A 3 -4.34 6.15 6.04
CA GLY A 3 -4.48 4.78 5.55
C GLY A 3 -5.47 4.62 4.40
N LEU A 4 -6.61 5.28 4.47
CA LEU A 4 -7.64 5.22 3.41
C LEU A 4 -7.23 6.01 2.17
N LEU A 5 -6.72 7.23 2.33
CA LEU A 5 -6.27 8.06 1.21
C LEU A 5 -5.07 7.42 0.49
N GLY A 6 -4.06 7.00 1.24
CA GLY A 6 -2.89 6.31 0.69
C GLY A 6 -3.28 5.03 -0.03
N ALA A 7 -4.11 4.18 0.59
CA ALA A 7 -4.59 2.95 -0.04
C ALA A 7 -5.45 3.20 -1.28
N ALA A 8 -6.27 4.26 -1.31
CA ALA A 8 -7.01 4.63 -2.50
C ALA A 8 -6.09 4.99 -3.67
N ILE A 9 -5.04 5.78 -3.42
CA ILE A 9 -4.04 6.16 -4.43
C ILE A 9 -3.29 4.91 -4.91
N ILE A 10 -2.81 4.06 -3.99
CA ILE A 10 -2.15 2.78 -4.30
C ILE A 10 -3.05 1.93 -5.19
N THR A 11 -4.33 1.82 -4.84
CA THR A 11 -5.29 0.99 -5.57
C THR A 11 -5.52 1.53 -6.97
N VAL A 12 -5.78 2.83 -7.13
CA VAL A 12 -6.01 3.43 -8.44
C VAL A 12 -4.80 3.26 -9.35
N ILE A 13 -3.60 3.59 -8.88
CA ILE A 13 -2.38 3.49 -9.68
C ILE A 13 -2.02 2.02 -9.93
N GLY A 14 -2.01 1.18 -8.89
CA GLY A 14 -1.62 -0.22 -8.99
C GLY A 14 -2.54 -1.05 -9.86
N VAL A 15 -3.86 -0.84 -9.75
CA VAL A 15 -4.85 -1.54 -10.56
C VAL A 15 -4.77 -1.10 -12.03
N THR A 16 -4.74 0.20 -12.30
CA THR A 16 -4.66 0.70 -13.67
C THR A 16 -3.38 0.25 -14.37
N TYR A 17 -2.25 0.40 -13.71
CA TYR A 17 -0.96 -0.02 -14.23
C TYR A 17 -0.87 -1.55 -14.44
N GLY A 18 -1.32 -2.32 -13.46
CA GLY A 18 -1.32 -3.78 -13.52
C GLY A 18 -2.26 -4.31 -14.62
N CYS A 19 -3.45 -3.71 -14.79
CA CYS A 19 -4.37 -4.06 -15.87
C CYS A 19 -3.77 -3.76 -17.25
N ILE A 20 -3.17 -2.59 -17.42
CA ILE A 20 -2.50 -2.22 -18.69
C ILE A 20 -1.40 -3.23 -19.01
N SER A 21 -0.53 -3.53 -18.05
CA SER A 21 0.56 -4.48 -18.23
C SER A 21 0.05 -5.91 -18.48
N GLY A 22 -0.96 -6.37 -17.73
CA GLY A 22 -1.51 -7.72 -17.87
C GLY A 22 -2.24 -7.97 -19.20
N THR A 23 -2.85 -6.92 -19.78
CA THR A 23 -3.53 -6.99 -21.07
C THR A 23 -2.63 -6.68 -22.28
N ALA A 24 -1.53 -6.01 -22.05
CA ALA A 24 -0.58 -5.62 -23.09
C ALA A 24 0.13 -6.83 -23.73
N GLY A 25 0.70 -6.59 -24.89
CA GLY A 25 1.58 -7.55 -25.55
C GLY A 25 2.92 -7.74 -24.81
N PRO A 26 3.64 -8.84 -25.11
CA PRO A 26 4.83 -9.21 -24.33
C PRO A 26 5.94 -8.13 -24.30
N LYS A 27 6.09 -7.34 -25.33
CA LYS A 27 7.07 -6.25 -25.40
C LYS A 27 6.72 -5.10 -24.44
N VAL A 28 5.48 -4.64 -24.46
CA VAL A 28 4.99 -3.54 -23.61
C VAL A 28 5.01 -3.98 -22.13
N ASP A 29 4.52 -5.17 -21.86
CA ASP A 29 4.54 -5.74 -20.53
C ASP A 29 5.97 -5.84 -19.97
N SER A 30 6.94 -6.30 -20.77
CA SER A 30 8.33 -6.38 -20.33
C SER A 30 8.90 -5.01 -19.96
N VAL A 31 8.61 -3.98 -20.74
CA VAL A 31 9.07 -2.61 -20.47
C VAL A 31 8.44 -2.08 -19.16
N LEU A 32 7.11 -2.24 -19.03
CA LEU A 32 6.40 -1.80 -17.82
C LEU A 32 6.90 -2.51 -16.56
N MET A 33 7.11 -3.83 -16.64
CA MET A 33 7.63 -4.58 -15.49
C MET A 33 9.06 -4.22 -15.14
N ARG A 34 9.93 -3.97 -16.12
CA ARG A 34 11.29 -3.47 -15.85
C ARG A 34 11.27 -2.12 -15.13
N PHE A 35 10.39 -1.21 -15.55
CA PHE A 35 10.21 0.05 -14.85
C PHE A 35 9.76 -0.16 -13.38
N THR A 36 8.78 -1.04 -13.18
CA THR A 36 8.29 -1.39 -11.83
C THR A 36 9.39 -2.03 -10.96
N GLU A 37 10.22 -2.90 -11.54
CA GLU A 37 11.36 -3.53 -10.86
C GLU A 37 12.43 -2.49 -10.47
N MET A 38 12.77 -1.59 -11.37
CA MET A 38 13.73 -0.50 -11.11
C MET A 38 13.26 0.40 -9.97
N CYS A 39 12.01 0.86 -10.02
CA CYS A 39 11.44 1.68 -8.95
C CYS A 39 11.33 0.89 -7.63
N GLY A 40 10.94 -0.38 -7.69
CA GLY A 40 10.82 -1.26 -6.53
C GLY A 40 12.14 -1.74 -5.93
N SER A 41 13.29 -1.47 -6.57
CA SER A 41 14.61 -1.79 -6.05
C SER A 41 15.04 -0.86 -4.91
N ILE A 42 14.43 0.31 -4.83
CA ILE A 42 14.69 1.27 -3.74
C ILE A 42 13.82 0.86 -2.54
N PRO A 43 14.39 0.73 -1.33
CA PRO A 43 13.59 0.48 -0.14
C PRO A 43 12.51 1.56 0.03
N THR A 44 11.25 1.14 0.08
CA THR A 44 10.09 2.06 0.10
C THR A 44 10.18 3.10 1.22
N LEU A 45 10.65 2.70 2.40
CA LEU A 45 10.83 3.60 3.53
C LEU A 45 11.83 4.72 3.20
N LEU A 46 12.96 4.40 2.57
CA LEU A 46 13.94 5.41 2.16
C LEU A 46 13.37 6.37 1.11
N LEU A 47 12.62 5.84 0.16
CA LEU A 47 11.97 6.66 -0.86
C LEU A 47 10.98 7.66 -0.25
N ILE A 48 10.17 7.21 0.71
CA ILE A 48 9.21 8.05 1.43
C ILE A 48 9.96 9.14 2.23
N LEU A 49 11.03 8.77 2.95
CA LEU A 49 11.83 9.71 3.72
C LEU A 49 12.43 10.82 2.85
N ILE A 50 13.01 10.44 1.72
CA ILE A 50 13.60 11.41 0.78
C ILE A 50 12.50 12.34 0.24
N LEU A 51 11.37 11.78 -0.20
CA LEU A 51 10.27 12.58 -0.74
C LEU A 51 9.65 13.50 0.32
N SER A 52 9.47 13.01 1.55
CA SER A 52 8.94 13.84 2.65
C SER A 52 9.87 15.01 2.97
N ALA A 53 11.20 14.76 2.98
CA ALA A 53 12.18 15.80 3.24
C ALA A 53 12.26 16.84 2.11
N VAL A 54 12.24 16.39 0.85
CA VAL A 54 12.31 17.29 -0.32
C VAL A 54 11.05 18.12 -0.48
N LEU A 55 9.88 17.52 -0.25
CA LEU A 55 8.59 18.20 -0.39
C LEU A 55 8.16 18.94 0.89
N GLN A 56 8.95 18.85 1.97
CA GLN A 56 8.62 19.41 3.28
C GLN A 56 7.18 19.03 3.70
N ALA A 57 6.87 17.72 3.55
CA ALA A 57 5.54 17.20 3.76
C ALA A 57 5.30 17.00 5.25
N ASP A 58 4.52 17.89 5.85
CA ASP A 58 4.15 17.93 7.27
C ASP A 58 2.63 17.84 7.51
N ASP A 59 1.84 17.73 6.44
CA ASP A 59 0.39 17.58 6.53
C ASP A 59 -0.09 16.17 6.14
N VAL A 60 -1.28 15.81 6.61
CA VAL A 60 -1.93 14.50 6.39
C VAL A 60 -2.06 14.15 4.91
N ILE A 61 -2.36 15.15 4.06
CA ILE A 61 -2.61 14.93 2.64
C ILE A 61 -1.30 14.64 1.93
N SER A 62 -0.27 15.45 2.15
CA SER A 62 1.05 15.30 1.52
C SER A 62 1.68 13.94 1.87
N ILE A 63 1.64 13.54 3.15
CA ILE A 63 2.14 12.23 3.58
C ILE A 63 1.33 11.10 2.94
N SER A 64 -0.01 11.21 2.86
CA SER A 64 -0.84 10.20 2.21
C SER A 64 -0.52 10.04 0.73
N VAL A 65 -0.28 11.15 0.03
CA VAL A 65 0.08 11.15 -1.39
C VAL A 65 1.46 10.52 -1.60
N ILE A 66 2.44 10.85 -0.78
CA ILE A 66 3.78 10.26 -0.85
C ILE A 66 3.73 8.75 -0.65
N ILE A 67 3.03 8.27 0.41
CA ILE A 67 2.85 6.84 0.66
C ILE A 67 2.14 6.18 -0.52
N GLY A 68 1.10 6.81 -1.05
CA GLY A 68 0.33 6.31 -2.17
C GLY A 68 1.16 6.15 -3.46
N ILE A 69 1.95 7.17 -3.80
CA ILE A 69 2.79 7.16 -5.01
C ILE A 69 3.97 6.20 -4.89
N THR A 70 4.41 5.87 -3.70
CA THR A 70 5.55 4.97 -3.48
C THR A 70 5.14 3.52 -3.22
N GLY A 71 3.89 3.25 -2.85
CA GLY A 71 3.43 1.92 -2.43
C GLY A 71 2.79 1.05 -3.52
N TRP A 72 2.50 1.57 -4.71
CA TRP A 72 1.70 0.87 -5.73
C TRP A 72 2.41 -0.27 -6.47
N PHE A 73 3.75 -0.35 -6.43
CA PHE A 73 4.53 -1.31 -7.22
C PHE A 73 4.17 -2.78 -6.93
N ALA A 74 3.97 -3.12 -5.65
CA ALA A 74 3.61 -4.47 -5.24
C ALA A 74 2.22 -4.86 -5.75
N LEU A 75 1.24 -3.97 -5.59
CA LEU A 75 -0.12 -4.17 -6.07
C LEU A 75 -0.16 -4.31 -7.60
N ALA A 76 0.56 -3.48 -8.34
CA ALA A 76 0.62 -3.56 -9.79
C ALA A 76 1.10 -4.93 -10.30
N ARG A 77 2.11 -5.53 -9.64
CA ARG A 77 2.60 -6.87 -9.99
C ARG A 77 1.57 -7.97 -9.72
N ILE A 78 0.87 -7.88 -8.60
CA ILE A 78 -0.19 -8.84 -8.24
C ILE A 78 -1.34 -8.72 -9.24
N VAL A 79 -1.83 -7.52 -9.47
CA VAL A 79 -2.89 -7.23 -10.44
C VAL A 79 -2.55 -7.74 -11.83
N ARG A 80 -1.34 -7.49 -12.31
CA ARG A 80 -0.86 -8.03 -13.59
C ARG A 80 -0.92 -9.55 -13.64
N SER A 81 -0.47 -10.21 -12.56
CA SER A 81 -0.48 -11.68 -12.48
C SER A 81 -1.89 -12.23 -12.57
N GLU A 82 -2.81 -11.66 -11.79
CA GLU A 82 -4.23 -12.04 -11.78
C GLU A 82 -4.89 -11.82 -13.14
N VAL A 83 -4.69 -10.65 -13.76
CA VAL A 83 -5.23 -10.34 -15.08
C VAL A 83 -4.73 -11.34 -16.12
N ARG A 84 -3.46 -11.74 -16.08
CA ARG A 84 -2.92 -12.76 -17.01
C ARG A 84 -3.50 -14.14 -16.76
N GLN A 85 -3.64 -14.54 -15.50
CA GLN A 85 -4.23 -15.82 -15.15
C GLN A 85 -5.68 -15.89 -15.62
N ILE A 86 -6.48 -14.87 -15.35
CA ILE A 86 -7.88 -14.81 -15.78
C ILE A 86 -7.99 -14.77 -17.30
N ARG A 87 -7.16 -13.99 -17.96
CA ARG A 87 -7.15 -13.90 -19.44
C ARG A 87 -6.90 -15.23 -20.14
N ASN A 88 -6.08 -16.09 -19.52
CA ASN A 88 -5.71 -17.40 -20.06
C ASN A 88 -6.59 -18.54 -19.52
N SER A 89 -7.65 -18.23 -18.76
CA SER A 89 -8.56 -19.23 -18.23
C SER A 89 -9.49 -19.79 -19.31
N ASP A 90 -9.90 -21.05 -19.13
CA ASP A 90 -10.73 -21.78 -20.09
C ASP A 90 -12.04 -21.07 -20.37
N TYR A 91 -12.70 -20.52 -19.35
CA TYR A 91 -13.97 -19.81 -19.52
C TYR A 91 -13.85 -18.54 -20.38
N VAL A 92 -12.73 -17.82 -20.30
CA VAL A 92 -12.45 -16.66 -21.17
C VAL A 92 -12.18 -17.13 -22.60
N MET A 93 -11.47 -18.24 -22.76
CA MET A 93 -11.21 -18.84 -24.06
C MET A 93 -12.51 -19.30 -24.72
N TYR A 94 -13.38 -20.00 -23.99
CA TYR A 94 -14.70 -20.39 -24.50
C TYR A 94 -15.58 -19.19 -24.86
N ALA A 95 -15.61 -18.14 -24.04
CA ALA A 95 -16.37 -16.94 -24.34
C ALA A 95 -15.93 -16.28 -25.67
N ARG A 96 -14.63 -16.31 -25.96
CA ARG A 96 -14.08 -15.84 -27.24
C ARG A 96 -14.44 -16.74 -28.44
N LEU A 97 -14.39 -18.05 -28.23
CA LEU A 97 -14.79 -19.02 -29.26
C LEU A 97 -16.28 -18.89 -29.64
N CYS A 98 -17.13 -18.53 -28.67
CA CYS A 98 -18.53 -18.23 -28.87
C CYS A 98 -18.81 -16.85 -29.55
N GLY A 99 -17.75 -16.13 -29.94
CA GLY A 99 -17.88 -14.84 -30.61
C GLY A 99 -17.96 -13.64 -29.68
N GLY A 100 -17.67 -13.81 -28.40
CA GLY A 100 -17.64 -12.72 -27.44
C GLY A 100 -16.59 -11.66 -27.79
N SER A 101 -16.99 -10.39 -27.91
CA SER A 101 -16.08 -9.28 -28.14
C SER A 101 -15.14 -9.10 -26.95
N PHE A 102 -13.97 -8.51 -27.20
CA PHE A 102 -13.00 -8.24 -26.12
C PHE A 102 -13.62 -7.45 -24.95
N GLY A 103 -14.43 -6.43 -25.27
CA GLY A 103 -15.11 -5.62 -24.26
C GLY A 103 -16.13 -6.42 -23.44
N TYR A 104 -16.88 -7.31 -24.09
CA TYR A 104 -17.84 -8.20 -23.40
C TYR A 104 -17.13 -9.14 -22.41
N VAL A 105 -16.07 -9.80 -22.86
CA VAL A 105 -15.27 -10.71 -22.02
C VAL A 105 -14.62 -9.95 -20.86
N MET A 106 -14.12 -8.74 -21.12
CA MET A 106 -13.52 -7.88 -20.10
C MET A 106 -14.53 -7.56 -19.00
N TYR A 107 -15.69 -7.05 -19.40
CA TYR A 107 -16.68 -6.53 -18.43
C TYR A 107 -17.43 -7.64 -17.69
N HIS A 108 -17.83 -8.73 -18.38
CA HIS A 108 -18.65 -9.78 -17.78
C HIS A 108 -17.85 -10.89 -17.10
N HIS A 109 -16.61 -11.11 -17.50
CA HIS A 109 -15.81 -12.22 -16.95
C HIS A 109 -14.55 -11.77 -16.23
N LEU A 110 -13.80 -10.83 -16.81
CA LEU A 110 -12.50 -10.45 -16.27
C LEU A 110 -12.66 -9.57 -15.03
N ILE A 111 -13.41 -8.48 -15.13
CA ILE A 111 -13.56 -7.52 -14.02
C ILE A 111 -14.17 -8.15 -12.76
N PRO A 112 -15.30 -8.90 -12.79
CA PRO A 112 -15.88 -9.45 -11.58
C PRO A 112 -14.95 -10.42 -10.85
N ASN A 113 -14.30 -11.33 -11.58
CA ASN A 113 -13.36 -12.28 -10.98
C ASN A 113 -12.09 -11.59 -10.45
N PHE A 114 -11.59 -10.63 -11.19
CA PHE A 114 -10.44 -9.84 -10.82
C PHE A 114 -10.67 -9.03 -9.52
N VAL A 115 -11.83 -8.37 -9.38
CA VAL A 115 -12.15 -7.58 -8.17
C VAL A 115 -12.12 -8.46 -6.92
N SER A 116 -12.68 -9.67 -6.98
CA SER A 116 -12.66 -10.61 -5.86
C SER A 116 -11.23 -11.03 -5.50
N ALA A 117 -10.39 -11.31 -6.51
CA ALA A 117 -9.01 -11.76 -6.30
C ALA A 117 -8.13 -10.68 -5.63
N ILE A 118 -8.31 -9.41 -6.01
CA ILE A 118 -7.48 -8.33 -5.47
C ILE A 118 -8.01 -7.68 -4.19
N MET A 119 -9.27 -7.95 -3.82
CA MET A 119 -9.90 -7.29 -2.67
C MET A 119 -9.07 -7.43 -1.38
N PHE A 120 -8.55 -8.62 -1.12
CA PHE A 120 -7.69 -8.87 0.05
C PHE A 120 -6.43 -8.00 0.03
N VAL A 121 -5.80 -7.84 -1.14
CA VAL A 121 -4.58 -7.05 -1.29
C VAL A 121 -4.87 -5.55 -1.11
N VAL A 122 -6.00 -5.08 -1.62
CA VAL A 122 -6.47 -3.70 -1.44
C VAL A 122 -6.72 -3.39 0.04
N ILE A 123 -7.40 -4.29 0.75
CA ILE A 123 -7.63 -4.14 2.20
C ILE A 123 -6.30 -4.13 2.96
N SER A 124 -5.37 -5.04 2.61
CA SER A 124 -4.05 -5.09 3.22
C SER A 124 -3.22 -3.83 2.97
N SER A 125 -3.45 -3.13 1.86
CA SER A 125 -2.79 -1.86 1.56
C SER A 125 -3.15 -0.77 2.58
N VAL A 126 -4.36 -0.78 3.14
CA VAL A 126 -4.76 0.16 4.20
C VAL A 126 -3.89 -0.03 5.44
N SER A 127 -3.72 -1.29 5.88
CA SER A 127 -2.86 -1.62 7.03
C SER A 127 -1.41 -1.24 6.78
N SER A 128 -0.91 -1.49 5.58
CA SER A 128 0.46 -1.11 5.19
C SER A 128 0.67 0.41 5.23
N CYS A 129 -0.29 1.20 4.75
CA CYS A 129 -0.23 2.66 4.81
C CYS A 129 -0.23 3.18 6.25
N ILE A 130 -1.07 2.59 7.13
CA ILE A 130 -1.13 2.97 8.55
C ILE A 130 0.21 2.64 9.23
N THR A 131 0.76 1.46 8.97
CA THR A 131 2.06 1.05 9.53
C THR A 131 3.18 1.96 9.06
N MET A 132 3.18 2.34 7.79
CA MET A 132 4.20 3.23 7.22
C MET A 132 4.11 4.64 7.82
N GLU A 133 2.91 5.21 7.93
CA GLU A 133 2.69 6.49 8.62
C GLU A 133 3.19 6.42 10.07
N SER A 134 2.78 5.37 10.80
CA SER A 134 3.19 5.21 12.20
C SER A 134 4.70 5.12 12.35
N THR A 135 5.39 4.46 11.42
CA THR A 135 6.85 4.39 11.41
C THR A 135 7.49 5.76 11.17
N LEU A 136 6.96 6.53 10.21
CA LEU A 136 7.45 7.89 9.92
C LEU A 136 7.27 8.82 11.12
N SER A 137 6.07 8.82 11.71
CA SER A 137 5.76 9.65 12.88
C SER A 137 6.56 9.23 14.12
N PHE A 138 6.83 7.93 14.30
CA PHE A 138 7.70 7.43 15.36
C PHE A 138 9.14 7.95 15.19
N LEU A 139 9.65 8.01 13.97
CA LEU A 139 10.97 8.55 13.65
C LEU A 139 11.04 10.09 13.73
N GLY A 140 9.91 10.76 13.95
CA GLY A 140 9.83 12.23 14.01
C GLY A 140 9.87 12.91 12.64
N LEU A 141 9.62 12.16 11.57
CA LEU A 141 9.65 12.61 10.16
C LEU A 141 8.26 12.49 9.50
N GLY A 142 7.24 12.24 10.31
CA GLY A 142 5.85 12.12 9.88
C GLY A 142 5.04 13.37 10.24
N LEU A 143 3.85 13.13 10.78
CA LEU A 143 2.92 14.19 11.16
C LEU A 143 3.47 15.10 12.28
N PRO A 144 3.09 16.40 12.29
CA PRO A 144 3.37 17.31 13.39
C PRO A 144 2.90 16.76 14.74
N ALA A 145 3.53 17.19 15.82
CA ALA A 145 3.28 16.67 17.16
C ALA A 145 1.88 16.98 17.71
N ASP A 146 1.17 17.93 17.14
CA ASP A 146 -0.21 18.30 17.44
C ASP A 146 -1.24 17.35 16.81
N VAL A 147 -0.82 16.54 15.83
CA VAL A 147 -1.68 15.51 15.22
C VAL A 147 -1.48 14.18 15.94
N VAL A 148 -2.56 13.71 16.56
CA VAL A 148 -2.54 12.41 17.24
C VAL A 148 -2.52 11.28 16.22
N SER A 149 -1.45 10.49 16.24
CA SER A 149 -1.30 9.26 15.46
C SER A 149 -0.72 8.14 16.31
N TRP A 150 -0.83 6.90 15.82
CA TRP A 150 -0.20 5.75 16.49
C TRP A 150 1.31 5.94 16.63
N GLY A 151 1.96 6.50 15.62
CA GLY A 151 3.39 6.76 15.63
C GLY A 151 3.80 7.85 16.62
N SER A 152 3.04 8.96 16.69
CA SER A 152 3.28 10.03 17.66
C SER A 152 3.10 9.55 19.10
N MET A 153 2.09 8.71 19.36
CA MET A 153 1.89 8.08 20.68
C MET A 153 3.05 7.16 21.06
N LEU A 154 3.53 6.33 20.12
CA LEU A 154 4.68 5.46 20.35
C LEU A 154 5.97 6.27 20.61
N SER A 155 6.18 7.33 19.85
CA SER A 155 7.32 8.24 20.03
C SER A 155 7.29 8.90 21.41
N LEU A 156 6.12 9.37 21.85
CA LEU A 156 5.94 9.92 23.20
C LEU A 156 6.21 8.87 24.29
N ALA A 157 5.69 7.66 24.13
CA ALA A 157 5.91 6.58 25.08
C ALA A 157 7.39 6.18 25.21
N ASN A 158 8.18 6.34 24.14
CA ASN A 158 9.61 6.02 24.12
C ASN A 158 10.51 7.13 24.71
N LYS A 159 9.98 8.32 25.01
CA LYS A 159 10.78 9.37 25.64
C LYS A 159 11.20 8.95 27.05
N ALA A 160 12.50 9.07 27.34
CA ALA A 160 13.11 8.66 28.62
C ALA A 160 12.40 9.25 29.85
N LEU A 161 11.84 10.45 29.73
CA LEU A 161 11.09 11.12 30.81
C LEU A 161 9.83 10.33 31.19
N ILE A 162 9.09 9.81 30.20
CA ILE A 162 7.88 9.01 30.43
C ILE A 162 8.26 7.64 30.95
N ILE A 163 9.29 7.01 30.38
CA ILE A 163 9.80 5.72 30.86
C ILE A 163 10.23 5.81 32.33
N ASN A 164 10.94 6.87 32.71
CA ASN A 164 11.35 7.06 34.11
C ASN A 164 10.17 7.35 35.03
N THR A 165 9.16 8.08 34.57
CA THR A 165 7.94 8.34 35.35
C THR A 165 7.13 7.06 35.56
N PHE A 166 6.97 6.24 34.50
CA PHE A 166 6.31 4.93 34.60
C PHE A 166 7.15 3.88 35.32
N ALA A 167 8.47 3.94 35.27
CA ALA A 167 9.35 3.06 36.02
C ALA A 167 9.29 3.34 37.54
N SER A 168 9.06 4.58 37.93
CA SER A 168 8.81 4.93 39.35
C SER A 168 7.38 4.53 39.79
N VAL A 169 6.44 4.33 38.88
CA VAL A 169 5.10 3.78 39.13
C VAL A 169 5.10 2.23 39.05
N LYS A 170 6.27 1.59 39.17
CA LYS A 170 6.45 0.13 39.18
C LYS A 170 5.61 -0.62 40.25
N HIS A 171 4.87 0.09 41.09
CA HIS A 171 3.94 -0.50 42.05
C HIS A 171 2.51 -0.70 41.53
N PHE A 172 2.17 -0.22 40.36
CA PHE A 172 0.85 -0.45 39.76
C PHE A 172 0.99 -1.36 38.55
N GLY A 173 0.52 -2.59 38.67
CA GLY A 173 0.55 -3.72 37.73
C GLY A 173 0.17 -3.51 36.28
N PHE A 174 0.41 -2.33 35.70
CA PHE A 174 0.04 -1.99 34.32
C PHE A 174 1.03 -2.54 33.27
N LEU A 175 2.27 -2.82 33.67
CA LEU A 175 3.29 -3.36 32.74
C LEU A 175 3.12 -4.87 32.45
N HIS A 176 2.34 -5.58 33.28
CA HIS A 176 2.06 -7.01 33.02
C HIS A 176 1.03 -7.24 31.91
N CYS A 177 0.21 -6.24 31.60
CA CYS A 177 -0.78 -6.37 30.53
C CYS A 177 -0.18 -6.15 29.13
N PHE A 178 0.95 -5.42 28.99
CA PHE A 178 1.56 -5.10 27.71
C PHE A 178 2.59 -6.13 27.25
N THR A 179 3.07 -6.99 28.15
CA THR A 179 4.01 -8.08 27.83
C THR A 179 3.31 -9.41 27.48
N LEU A 180 1.98 -9.46 27.59
CA LEU A 180 1.17 -10.66 27.30
C LEU A 180 0.27 -10.51 26.06
N MET A 181 0.39 -9.43 25.28
CA MET A 181 -0.19 -9.26 23.95
C MET A 181 0.91 -9.23 22.88
#